data_919db71d8bffc932a0956c7abb8d91ed
#
_entry.id   919db71d8bffc932a0956c7abb8d91ed
#
_cell.length_a   1.000
_cell.length_b   1.000
_cell.length_c   1.000
_cell.angle_alpha   90.00
_cell.angle_beta   90.00
_cell.angle_gamma   90.00
#
_symmetry.space_group_name_H-M   'P 1'
#
loop_
_entity.id
_entity.type
_entity.pdbx_description
1 polymer ?
#
loop_
_entity_poly.entity_id
_entity_poly.type
_entity_poly.pdbx_seq_one_letter_code
_entity_poly.pdbx_strand_id
1 'polypeptide(L)'
;MKPVTWTAMAVVLALTACGGDDVSTKSGASQSTPTSPGSPSGTTSPGGGSNGGSNGGPTGGGTTQPQAGWSTAVAVDGKGPEGDPSVTIDASGNALATWMTVDPASPYGNEMWGARYVPGSGWQSATRLDTSDGTHSMNGLTGVPPQLVGNASGQAVAFWTEWMPGPNTYALWARPYSPGAGWGTASELAADMSGSSYTAGIDSQGNALVAWTQSISLLDTRIAWTRYTQAGQWSPTALIQMPVQTGPGAVTGDTDNVRPMMSVLSSGRAVLAWRQTNHTHSALWTATYDPTNGWTDVNQAVSNTSLFTTIISPAAGMDAKGNITLVWGQLDVTGGHLETTTMAQCFVAGTGWQPAAPVAPAITEPTGFIATPMLTVNDNGIAAVMWAEGGAVLQASVSDAGGNWGPLQRLTEHLNGAAAQYPSLVIDAAGHVTVAWQDTGLPGASAVIAARYRDGAWSASTVAAQSASWPALAVNATGSMALLWQSYVASIGSQLQSSFYTPGS
;
A
#
# COMPACT_ATOMS: atom_id res chain seq x y z
N MET A 1 -33.73 22.58 43.06
CA MET A 1 -33.31 22.28 41.73
C MET A 1 -31.79 22.42 41.69
N LYS A 2 -31.06 21.32 41.61
CA LYS A 2 -29.61 21.31 41.50
C LYS A 2 -29.24 21.23 40.03
N PRO A 3 -28.23 21.97 39.53
CA PRO A 3 -27.80 21.87 38.14
C PRO A 3 -27.01 20.58 37.93
N VAL A 4 -27.37 19.83 36.90
CA VAL A 4 -26.62 18.67 36.42
C VAL A 4 -25.50 19.19 35.52
N THR A 5 -24.28 19.05 36.00
CA THR A 5 -23.07 19.33 35.22
C THR A 5 -22.80 18.12 34.29
N TRP A 6 -22.90 18.33 33.00
CA TRP A 6 -22.43 17.39 31.98
C TRP A 6 -20.93 17.58 31.80
N THR A 7 -20.16 16.61 32.24
CA THR A 7 -18.73 16.53 31.91
C THR A 7 -18.63 15.94 30.51
N ALA A 8 -18.29 16.78 29.55
CA ALA A 8 -17.97 16.33 28.19
C ALA A 8 -16.64 15.59 28.26
N MET A 9 -16.68 14.28 28.06
CA MET A 9 -15.50 13.44 27.90
C MET A 9 -14.98 13.64 26.46
N ALA A 10 -13.97 14.47 26.33
CA ALA A 10 -13.26 14.62 25.05
C ALA A 10 -12.46 13.34 24.80
N VAL A 11 -12.94 12.50 23.90
CA VAL A 11 -12.19 11.37 23.36
C VAL A 11 -11.20 11.97 22.35
N VAL A 12 -9.96 12.16 22.78
CA VAL A 12 -8.85 12.48 21.88
C VAL A 12 -8.51 11.20 21.12
N LEU A 13 -9.02 11.06 19.90
CA LEU A 13 -8.57 10.03 18.96
C LEU A 13 -7.18 10.43 18.46
N ALA A 14 -6.16 9.85 19.05
CA ALA A 14 -4.83 9.84 18.46
C ALA A 14 -4.88 8.98 17.19
N LEU A 15 -4.88 9.63 16.04
CA LEU A 15 -4.70 8.99 14.73
C LEU A 15 -3.22 8.65 14.57
N THR A 16 -2.80 7.47 15.02
CA THR A 16 -1.54 6.90 14.57
C THR A 16 -1.73 6.41 13.15
N ALA A 17 -1.05 7.05 12.22
CA ALA A 17 -0.79 6.48 10.90
C ALA A 17 -0.13 5.11 11.08
N CYS A 18 -0.35 4.18 10.15
CA CYS A 18 0.31 2.88 10.12
C CYS A 18 1.83 3.03 10.10
N GLY A 19 2.41 3.12 11.29
CA GLY A 19 3.81 3.09 11.63
C GLY A 19 3.83 2.68 13.09
N GLY A 20 4.32 1.46 13.38
CA GLY A 20 4.34 0.92 14.73
C GLY A 20 5.27 1.74 15.63
N ASP A 21 4.70 2.34 16.66
CA ASP A 21 5.47 2.82 17.79
C ASP A 21 5.52 1.72 18.85
N ASP A 22 6.71 1.15 19.03
CA ASP A 22 7.03 0.32 20.19
C ASP A 22 7.05 1.18 21.46
N VAL A 23 5.97 1.17 22.22
CA VAL A 23 5.98 1.66 23.60
C VAL A 23 6.37 0.51 24.51
N SER A 24 7.67 0.44 24.79
CA SER A 24 8.24 -0.38 25.86
C SER A 24 7.79 0.14 27.22
N THR A 25 6.80 -0.48 27.85
CA THR A 25 6.56 -0.35 29.29
C THR A 25 7.13 -1.56 30.01
N LYS A 26 8.25 -1.36 30.69
CA LYS A 26 8.74 -2.25 31.72
C LYS A 26 7.75 -2.29 32.90
N SER A 27 7.23 -3.45 33.23
CA SER A 27 6.86 -3.76 34.62
C SER A 27 7.16 -5.23 34.89
N GLY A 28 7.91 -5.44 35.97
CA GLY A 28 8.50 -6.70 36.33
C GLY A 28 7.65 -7.62 37.19
N ALA A 29 8.22 -8.82 37.36
CA ALA A 29 8.04 -9.83 38.41
C ALA A 29 6.72 -10.66 38.32
N SER A 30 6.75 -11.97 38.22
CA SER A 30 7.24 -12.98 39.14
C SER A 30 7.07 -14.38 38.56
N GLN A 31 7.99 -15.24 38.95
CA GLN A 31 8.06 -16.68 38.65
C GLN A 31 6.87 -17.49 39.16
N SER A 32 6.51 -18.54 38.41
CA SER A 32 6.23 -19.87 38.97
C SER A 32 6.25 -20.92 37.85
N THR A 33 7.17 -21.87 37.98
CA THR A 33 7.17 -23.15 37.29
C THR A 33 6.09 -24.07 37.84
N PRO A 34 5.54 -25.00 37.03
CA PRO A 34 5.75 -26.40 37.35
C PRO A 34 6.00 -27.33 36.14
N THR A 35 6.98 -28.16 36.32
CA THR A 35 7.16 -29.61 36.06
C THR A 35 6.41 -30.30 34.93
N SER A 36 7.24 -30.90 34.06
CA SER A 36 6.89 -31.99 33.14
C SER A 36 6.44 -33.29 33.88
N PRO A 37 5.73 -34.18 33.17
CA PRO A 37 6.36 -35.46 32.91
C PRO A 37 6.07 -36.12 31.54
N GLY A 38 7.07 -36.83 31.05
CA GLY A 38 6.95 -38.19 30.58
C GLY A 38 6.81 -38.44 29.06
N SER A 39 7.89 -38.79 28.42
CA SER A 39 7.90 -39.59 27.18
C SER A 39 7.50 -41.05 27.43
N PRO A 40 7.04 -41.77 26.41
CA PRO A 40 7.80 -42.95 26.04
C PRO A 40 8.12 -43.11 24.55
N SER A 41 9.27 -43.70 24.38
CA SER A 41 9.91 -44.24 23.21
C SER A 41 9.13 -45.31 22.44
N GLY A 42 9.39 -45.42 21.14
CA GLY A 42 8.96 -46.55 20.31
C GLY A 42 9.64 -46.53 18.93
N THR A 43 10.70 -47.28 18.85
CA THR A 43 11.51 -47.69 17.68
C THR A 43 10.69 -48.41 16.60
N THR A 44 11.04 -48.21 15.31
CA THR A 44 11.54 -49.23 14.36
C THR A 44 11.70 -48.68 12.95
N SER A 45 12.91 -48.74 12.43
CA SER A 45 13.19 -48.89 10.99
C SER A 45 13.26 -50.38 10.66
N PRO A 46 13.12 -50.84 9.41
CA PRO A 46 14.22 -50.99 8.47
C PRO A 46 13.81 -50.76 6.99
N GLY A 47 14.67 -50.37 6.11
CA GLY A 47 15.64 -51.07 5.34
C GLY A 47 15.45 -50.86 3.87
N GLY A 48 16.38 -50.34 3.16
CA GLY A 48 17.25 -50.87 2.16
C GLY A 48 16.71 -50.94 0.72
N GLY A 49 17.48 -50.36 -0.21
CA GLY A 49 17.37 -50.64 -1.62
C GLY A 49 18.10 -49.64 -2.52
N SER A 50 19.40 -49.81 -2.67
CA SER A 50 20.21 -49.20 -3.71
C SER A 50 19.95 -49.86 -5.06
N ASN A 51 19.90 -49.10 -6.15
CA ASN A 51 20.49 -49.45 -7.41
C ASN A 51 20.78 -48.26 -8.31
N GLY A 52 21.99 -48.19 -8.75
CA GLY A 52 22.57 -47.27 -9.67
C GLY A 52 22.25 -47.60 -11.14
N GLY A 53 22.51 -46.65 -11.98
CA GLY A 53 22.41 -46.76 -13.43
C GLY A 53 22.85 -45.45 -14.08
N SER A 54 24.03 -45.49 -14.64
CA SER A 54 24.75 -44.43 -15.34
C SER A 54 24.29 -44.26 -16.78
N ASN A 55 24.58 -43.07 -17.30
CA ASN A 55 24.89 -42.68 -18.68
C ASN A 55 23.77 -42.34 -19.67
N GLY A 56 23.95 -41.15 -20.22
CA GLY A 56 23.52 -40.85 -21.59
C GLY A 56 23.05 -39.38 -21.70
N GLY A 57 23.96 -38.42 -21.93
CA GLY A 57 23.51 -37.13 -22.45
C GLY A 57 22.98 -37.26 -23.87
N PRO A 58 22.08 -36.36 -24.26
CA PRO A 58 22.29 -35.58 -25.45
C PRO A 58 22.12 -34.08 -25.26
N THR A 59 23.05 -33.35 -25.85
CA THR A 59 22.96 -31.97 -26.25
C THR A 59 21.67 -31.71 -27.02
N GLY A 60 20.75 -31.00 -26.40
CA GLY A 60 19.59 -30.42 -27.02
C GLY A 60 19.27 -29.13 -26.32
N GLY A 61 19.55 -27.98 -26.97
CA GLY A 61 19.12 -26.67 -26.52
C GLY A 61 17.60 -26.61 -26.53
N GLY A 62 16.98 -27.10 -25.46
CA GLY A 62 15.61 -26.88 -25.13
C GLY A 62 15.51 -25.58 -24.36
N THR A 63 14.83 -24.60 -24.90
CA THR A 63 14.29 -23.49 -24.11
C THR A 63 13.38 -24.11 -23.07
N THR A 64 13.90 -24.29 -21.85
CA THR A 64 13.08 -24.65 -20.70
C THR A 64 12.08 -23.53 -20.49
N GLN A 65 10.81 -23.79 -20.82
CA GLN A 65 9.72 -22.92 -20.40
C GLN A 65 9.80 -22.75 -18.88
N PRO A 66 9.67 -21.52 -18.37
CA PRO A 66 9.70 -21.29 -16.93
C PRO A 66 8.58 -22.13 -16.27
N GLN A 67 8.95 -22.91 -15.27
CA GLN A 67 7.97 -23.66 -14.47
C GLN A 67 7.10 -22.63 -13.71
N ALA A 68 5.78 -22.78 -13.75
CA ALA A 68 4.86 -21.93 -13.01
C ALA A 68 5.18 -21.94 -11.52
N GLY A 69 5.29 -20.76 -10.91
CA GLY A 69 5.51 -20.65 -9.48
C GLY A 69 6.48 -19.54 -9.08
N TRP A 70 6.73 -19.45 -7.77
CA TRP A 70 7.69 -18.53 -7.21
C TRP A 70 9.12 -19.07 -7.35
N SER A 71 10.04 -18.18 -7.70
CA SER A 71 11.48 -18.48 -7.71
C SER A 71 12.03 -18.64 -6.30
N THR A 72 13.21 -19.22 -6.18
CA THR A 72 14.01 -19.15 -4.96
C THR A 72 14.28 -17.69 -4.60
N ALA A 73 14.28 -17.37 -3.31
CA ALA A 73 14.59 -16.02 -2.82
C ALA A 73 16.03 -15.61 -3.19
N VAL A 74 16.18 -14.35 -3.60
CA VAL A 74 17.45 -13.73 -3.96
C VAL A 74 17.58 -12.39 -3.25
N ALA A 75 18.74 -12.14 -2.64
CA ALA A 75 19.05 -10.85 -2.04
C ALA A 75 19.10 -9.74 -3.09
N VAL A 76 18.55 -8.59 -2.77
CA VAL A 76 18.55 -7.42 -3.67
C VAL A 76 19.90 -6.74 -3.65
N ASP A 77 20.41 -6.45 -2.46
CA ASP A 77 21.80 -6.04 -2.24
C ASP A 77 22.27 -6.54 -0.86
N GLY A 78 23.44 -6.15 -0.40
CA GLY A 78 23.99 -6.59 0.89
C GLY A 78 24.32 -5.45 1.83
N LYS A 79 23.66 -4.29 1.68
CA LYS A 79 24.04 -3.06 2.41
C LYS A 79 23.38 -2.87 3.76
N GLY A 80 22.29 -3.56 4.10
CA GLY A 80 21.48 -3.45 5.32
C GLY A 80 21.92 -2.46 6.41
N PRO A 81 21.07 -2.08 7.35
CA PRO A 81 19.66 -2.49 7.50
C PRO A 81 18.75 -1.79 6.50
N GLU A 82 17.85 -2.53 5.90
CA GLU A 82 17.00 -2.12 4.79
C GLU A 82 15.52 -2.22 5.19
N GLY A 83 14.68 -1.31 4.71
CA GLY A 83 13.25 -1.28 4.98
C GLY A 83 12.44 -0.50 3.96
N ASP A 84 11.13 -0.46 4.12
CA ASP A 84 10.14 0.24 3.29
C ASP A 84 10.32 -0.03 1.77
N PRO A 85 10.35 -1.31 1.33
CA PRO A 85 10.53 -1.60 -0.08
C PRO A 85 9.34 -1.16 -0.91
N SER A 86 9.62 -0.69 -2.12
CA SER A 86 8.62 -0.49 -3.18
C SER A 86 9.14 -1.12 -4.46
N VAL A 87 8.26 -1.71 -5.27
CA VAL A 87 8.66 -2.46 -6.46
C VAL A 87 7.68 -2.24 -7.60
N THR A 88 8.20 -2.26 -8.82
CA THR A 88 7.42 -2.34 -10.07
C THR A 88 8.03 -3.38 -11.00
N ILE A 89 7.23 -3.92 -11.94
CA ILE A 89 7.66 -4.93 -12.90
C ILE A 89 7.16 -4.57 -14.30
N ASP A 90 8.03 -4.59 -15.29
CA ASP A 90 7.70 -4.30 -16.69
C ASP A 90 7.13 -5.53 -17.43
N ALA A 91 6.71 -5.32 -18.67
CA ALA A 91 6.15 -6.40 -19.51
C ALA A 91 7.15 -7.52 -19.82
N SER A 92 8.45 -7.26 -19.71
CA SER A 92 9.52 -8.24 -19.95
C SER A 92 9.94 -8.98 -18.67
N GLY A 93 9.30 -8.67 -17.52
CA GLY A 93 9.65 -9.25 -16.24
C GLY A 93 10.86 -8.62 -15.56
N ASN A 94 11.40 -7.49 -16.10
CA ASN A 94 12.39 -6.73 -15.35
C ASN A 94 11.68 -6.03 -14.20
N ALA A 95 12.30 -6.05 -13.01
CA ALA A 95 11.79 -5.29 -11.89
C ALA A 95 12.69 -4.10 -11.56
N LEU A 96 12.09 -3.05 -11.04
CA LEU A 96 12.78 -1.94 -10.42
C LEU A 96 12.31 -1.87 -8.97
N ALA A 97 13.24 -1.80 -8.04
CA ALA A 97 12.97 -1.70 -6.62
C ALA A 97 13.59 -0.43 -6.03
N THR A 98 12.92 0.11 -5.02
CA THR A 98 13.47 1.14 -4.15
C THR A 98 13.29 0.73 -2.70
N TRP A 99 14.17 1.19 -1.82
CA TRP A 99 14.12 0.93 -0.39
C TRP A 99 14.89 1.99 0.37
N MET A 100 14.70 1.99 1.68
CA MET A 100 15.48 2.84 2.57
C MET A 100 16.49 2.04 3.36
N THR A 101 17.66 2.64 3.59
CA THR A 101 18.66 2.12 4.54
C THR A 101 18.83 3.12 5.67
N VAL A 102 19.20 2.62 6.84
CA VAL A 102 19.57 3.47 7.99
C VAL A 102 21.08 3.65 7.98
N ASP A 103 21.54 4.90 7.89
CA ASP A 103 22.94 5.24 8.15
C ASP A 103 23.14 5.49 9.66
N PRO A 104 23.76 4.56 10.39
CA PRO A 104 23.97 4.71 11.84
C PRO A 104 24.94 5.86 12.19
N ALA A 105 25.68 6.40 11.23
CA ALA A 105 26.60 7.51 11.44
C ALA A 105 25.92 8.88 11.35
N SER A 106 24.72 8.95 10.82
CA SER A 106 23.95 10.19 10.71
C SER A 106 22.75 10.18 11.68
N PRO A 107 22.53 11.23 12.48
CA PRO A 107 21.34 11.35 13.32
C PRO A 107 20.04 11.50 12.51
N TYR A 108 20.16 11.74 11.19
CA TYR A 108 19.05 11.85 10.24
C TYR A 108 19.21 10.84 9.08
N GLY A 109 19.92 9.74 9.34
CA GLY A 109 20.66 8.94 8.38
C GLY A 109 19.88 7.91 7.60
N ASN A 110 18.65 8.17 7.17
CA ASN A 110 18.01 7.29 6.20
C ASN A 110 18.41 7.71 4.78
N GLU A 111 18.83 6.75 3.99
CA GLU A 111 19.18 6.94 2.58
C GLU A 111 18.20 6.17 1.71
N MET A 112 17.83 6.72 0.55
CA MET A 112 17.01 6.03 -0.42
C MET A 112 17.85 5.40 -1.52
N TRP A 113 17.64 4.13 -1.78
CA TRP A 113 18.35 3.35 -2.78
C TRP A 113 17.39 2.77 -3.81
N GLY A 114 17.92 2.45 -4.99
CA GLY A 114 17.19 1.77 -6.05
C GLY A 114 18.07 0.84 -6.85
N ALA A 115 17.53 -0.31 -7.27
CA ALA A 115 18.21 -1.28 -8.13
C ALA A 115 17.24 -1.87 -9.16
N ARG A 116 17.80 -2.34 -10.26
CA ARG A 116 17.09 -3.03 -11.33
C ARG A 116 17.41 -4.51 -11.32
N TYR A 117 16.38 -5.34 -11.45
CA TYR A 117 16.49 -6.76 -11.72
C TYR A 117 16.25 -7.05 -13.20
N VAL A 118 17.07 -7.94 -13.78
CA VAL A 118 16.89 -8.43 -15.15
C VAL A 118 16.81 -9.96 -15.11
N PRO A 119 15.75 -10.57 -15.66
CA PRO A 119 15.65 -12.03 -15.73
C PRO A 119 16.90 -12.66 -16.35
N GLY A 120 17.42 -13.68 -15.69
CA GLY A 120 18.64 -14.37 -16.10
C GLY A 120 19.96 -13.69 -15.74
N SER A 121 19.94 -12.38 -15.42
CA SER A 121 21.15 -11.63 -15.00
C SER A 121 21.13 -11.26 -13.51
N GLY A 122 19.94 -11.24 -12.87
CA GLY A 122 19.79 -10.89 -11.47
C GLY A 122 19.73 -9.37 -11.21
N TRP A 123 19.89 -8.99 -9.93
CA TRP A 123 19.94 -7.60 -9.49
C TRP A 123 21.23 -6.93 -9.91
N GLN A 124 21.09 -5.73 -10.44
CA GLN A 124 22.22 -4.83 -10.78
C GLN A 124 22.63 -4.05 -9.52
N SER A 125 23.80 -3.39 -9.58
CA SER A 125 24.30 -2.56 -8.49
C SER A 125 23.31 -1.46 -8.12
N ALA A 126 23.05 -1.29 -6.83
CA ALA A 126 22.17 -0.26 -6.30
C ALA A 126 22.77 1.15 -6.49
N THR A 127 21.89 2.10 -6.74
CA THR A 127 22.19 3.52 -6.86
C THR A 127 21.49 4.29 -5.76
N ARG A 128 22.18 5.19 -5.08
CA ARG A 128 21.56 6.11 -4.13
C ARG A 128 20.68 7.12 -4.86
N LEU A 129 19.45 7.31 -4.42
CA LEU A 129 18.43 8.13 -5.11
C LEU A 129 18.27 9.51 -4.49
N ASP A 130 18.32 9.60 -3.17
CA ASP A 130 18.23 10.87 -2.45
C ASP A 130 19.47 11.73 -2.66
N THR A 131 19.32 13.02 -2.43
CA THR A 131 20.40 14.01 -2.53
C THR A 131 20.78 14.56 -1.16
N SER A 132 20.27 13.93 -0.09
CA SER A 132 20.47 14.36 1.29
C SER A 132 21.96 14.54 1.61
N ASP A 133 22.29 15.71 2.12
CA ASP A 133 23.63 16.08 2.58
C ASP A 133 23.82 15.80 4.09
N GLY A 134 22.90 15.05 4.69
CA GLY A 134 22.87 14.74 6.12
C GLY A 134 22.18 15.81 6.98
N THR A 135 21.60 16.85 6.39
CA THR A 135 20.84 17.91 7.09
C THR A 135 19.34 17.65 7.08
N HIS A 136 18.86 16.75 6.23
CA HIS A 136 17.45 16.36 6.10
C HIS A 136 17.28 14.89 6.48
N SER A 137 16.17 14.55 7.09
CA SER A 137 15.82 13.17 7.43
C SER A 137 14.86 12.62 6.38
N MET A 138 15.25 11.52 5.75
CA MET A 138 14.28 10.67 5.04
C MET A 138 13.25 10.18 6.05
N ASN A 139 11.98 10.53 5.85
CA ASN A 139 10.92 10.26 6.80
C ASN A 139 10.33 8.86 6.61
N GLY A 140 11.10 7.82 6.95
CA GLY A 140 10.65 6.43 6.88
C GLY A 140 9.96 5.91 8.13
N LEU A 141 10.14 6.56 9.27
CA LEU A 141 9.63 6.02 10.53
C LEU A 141 8.27 6.59 10.96
N THR A 142 7.83 7.70 10.39
CA THR A 142 6.58 8.39 10.78
C THR A 142 5.75 8.90 9.61
N GLY A 143 6.19 8.68 8.37
CA GLY A 143 5.58 9.19 7.15
C GLY A 143 4.98 8.13 6.23
N VAL A 144 4.58 8.57 5.05
CA VAL A 144 4.18 7.68 3.96
C VAL A 144 5.44 7.03 3.41
N PRO A 145 5.47 5.69 3.25
CA PRO A 145 6.59 5.00 2.64
C PRO A 145 6.91 5.55 1.24
N PRO A 146 8.16 5.48 0.79
CA PRO A 146 8.50 5.81 -0.58
C PRO A 146 7.63 5.06 -1.58
N GLN A 147 7.20 5.74 -2.64
CA GLN A 147 6.40 5.13 -3.70
C GLN A 147 7.23 5.02 -4.97
N LEU A 148 7.19 3.86 -5.59
CA LEU A 148 7.74 3.63 -6.91
C LEU A 148 6.59 3.29 -7.86
N VAL A 149 6.35 4.14 -8.84
CA VAL A 149 5.37 3.89 -9.89
C VAL A 149 6.08 3.57 -11.20
N GLY A 150 5.63 2.54 -11.90
CA GLY A 150 6.26 2.10 -13.15
C GLY A 150 5.24 1.59 -14.15
N ASN A 151 5.63 1.57 -15.42
CA ASN A 151 4.80 1.12 -16.52
C ASN A 151 5.36 -0.12 -17.23
N ALA A 152 4.58 -0.65 -18.17
CA ALA A 152 4.94 -1.85 -18.92
C ALA A 152 6.21 -1.71 -19.79
N SER A 153 6.63 -0.48 -20.10
CA SER A 153 7.86 -0.19 -20.84
C SER A 153 9.09 -0.10 -19.93
N GLY A 154 8.92 -0.26 -18.60
CA GLY A 154 9.97 -0.18 -17.61
C GLY A 154 10.38 1.26 -17.23
N GLN A 155 9.65 2.28 -17.69
CA GLN A 155 9.81 3.64 -17.20
C GLN A 155 9.19 3.71 -15.81
N ALA A 156 9.80 4.49 -14.91
CA ALA A 156 9.32 4.63 -13.55
C ALA A 156 9.65 6.01 -12.97
N VAL A 157 8.98 6.35 -11.88
CA VAL A 157 9.33 7.49 -11.03
C VAL A 157 9.30 7.04 -9.58
N ALA A 158 10.36 7.32 -8.85
CA ALA A 158 10.43 7.16 -7.41
C ALA A 158 10.05 8.48 -6.73
N PHE A 159 9.22 8.39 -5.68
CA PHE A 159 8.77 9.51 -4.86
C PHE A 159 9.09 9.24 -3.40
N TRP A 160 9.50 10.28 -2.67
CA TRP A 160 9.76 10.20 -1.24
C TRP A 160 9.57 11.56 -0.57
N THR A 161 9.47 11.55 0.75
CA THR A 161 9.43 12.77 1.54
C THR A 161 10.66 12.89 2.43
N GLU A 162 11.15 14.11 2.59
CA GLU A 162 12.21 14.46 3.51
C GLU A 162 11.69 15.44 4.56
N TRP A 163 11.97 15.16 5.82
CA TRP A 163 11.65 16.09 6.88
C TRP A 163 12.74 17.13 7.01
N MET A 164 12.35 18.40 7.04
CA MET A 164 13.20 19.56 7.13
C MET A 164 13.13 20.14 8.55
N PRO A 165 14.11 19.87 9.41
CA PRO A 165 14.02 20.24 10.84
C PRO A 165 13.98 21.75 11.09
N GLY A 166 14.62 22.58 10.24
CA GLY A 166 14.61 24.03 10.38
C GLY A 166 13.21 24.63 10.28
N PRO A 167 12.51 24.48 9.15
CA PRO A 167 11.13 24.95 8.99
C PRO A 167 10.10 24.02 9.63
N ASN A 168 10.47 22.81 10.06
CA ASN A 168 9.58 21.77 10.61
C ASN A 168 8.46 21.38 9.63
N THR A 169 8.83 21.18 8.37
CA THR A 169 7.95 20.80 7.26
C THR A 169 8.47 19.56 6.54
N TYR A 170 7.68 19.04 5.60
CA TYR A 170 8.08 17.96 4.71
C TYR A 170 8.28 18.48 3.31
N ALA A 171 9.36 18.07 2.67
CA ALA A 171 9.59 18.28 1.24
C ALA A 171 9.23 16.99 0.48
N LEU A 172 8.57 17.13 -0.67
CA LEU A 172 8.30 16.03 -1.61
C LEU A 172 9.32 16.04 -2.72
N TRP A 173 9.97 14.91 -2.90
CA TRP A 173 10.97 14.69 -3.95
C TRP A 173 10.53 13.64 -4.94
N ALA A 174 11.04 13.72 -6.15
CA ALA A 174 10.84 12.73 -7.20
C ALA A 174 12.10 12.51 -8.03
N ARG A 175 12.30 11.27 -8.49
CA ARG A 175 13.40 10.92 -9.39
C ARG A 175 12.91 9.97 -10.49
N PRO A 176 12.96 10.38 -11.76
CA PRO A 176 12.53 9.54 -12.89
C PRO A 176 13.58 8.48 -13.22
N TYR A 177 13.13 7.36 -13.76
CA TYR A 177 13.93 6.28 -14.29
C TYR A 177 13.51 5.94 -15.71
N SER A 178 14.47 5.69 -16.58
CA SER A 178 14.25 5.22 -17.96
C SER A 178 15.13 4.01 -18.26
N PRO A 179 14.61 2.94 -18.90
CA PRO A 179 15.43 1.86 -19.39
C PRO A 179 16.52 2.36 -20.32
N GLY A 180 17.77 1.93 -20.10
CA GLY A 180 18.92 2.34 -20.89
C GLY A 180 19.61 3.64 -20.47
N ALA A 181 18.89 4.62 -19.91
CA ALA A 181 19.48 5.84 -19.35
C ALA A 181 19.69 5.74 -17.83
N GLY A 182 18.93 4.87 -17.13
CA GLY A 182 18.97 4.74 -15.69
C GLY A 182 18.19 5.86 -14.98
N TRP A 183 18.60 6.17 -13.75
CA TRP A 183 18.01 7.22 -12.92
C TRP A 183 18.42 8.61 -13.41
N GLY A 184 17.43 9.47 -13.62
CA GLY A 184 17.61 10.87 -13.97
C GLY A 184 18.02 11.74 -12.76
N THR A 185 17.78 13.05 -12.85
CA THR A 185 18.01 14.00 -11.76
C THR A 185 16.84 14.02 -10.80
N ALA A 186 17.11 14.05 -9.49
CA ALA A 186 16.10 14.28 -8.48
C ALA A 186 15.57 15.73 -8.54
N SER A 187 14.29 15.90 -8.28
CA SER A 187 13.61 17.19 -8.27
C SER A 187 12.79 17.33 -7.00
N GLU A 188 12.91 18.46 -6.32
CA GLU A 188 12.01 18.87 -5.26
C GLU A 188 10.71 19.39 -5.89
N LEU A 189 9.57 18.83 -5.51
CA LEU A 189 8.24 19.17 -6.01
C LEU A 189 7.48 20.11 -5.09
N ALA A 190 7.73 19.99 -3.78
CA ALA A 190 7.17 20.82 -2.75
C ALA A 190 8.12 20.90 -1.56
N ALA A 191 8.26 22.08 -0.95
CA ALA A 191 9.13 22.33 0.21
C ALA A 191 8.38 22.37 1.54
N ASP A 192 7.04 22.42 1.53
CA ASP A 192 6.21 22.76 2.69
C ASP A 192 4.88 21.99 2.69
N MET A 193 4.94 20.68 2.52
CA MET A 193 3.76 19.84 2.60
C MET A 193 3.11 19.89 3.99
N SER A 194 1.79 19.78 4.03
CA SER A 194 1.07 19.52 5.27
C SER A 194 1.12 18.01 5.57
N GLY A 195 2.02 17.64 6.47
CA GLY A 195 2.30 16.23 6.72
C GLY A 195 3.00 15.55 5.54
N SER A 196 3.08 14.23 5.55
CA SER A 196 3.81 13.43 4.56
C SER A 196 2.90 12.75 3.52
N SER A 197 1.59 13.06 3.48
CA SER A 197 0.62 12.34 2.65
C SER A 197 0.67 12.77 1.18
N TYR A 198 0.99 11.83 0.30
CA TYR A 198 0.97 11.98 -1.16
C TYR A 198 0.55 10.68 -1.83
N THR A 199 0.25 10.76 -3.13
CA THR A 199 -0.10 9.63 -3.98
C THR A 199 0.38 9.89 -5.40
N ALA A 200 0.83 8.86 -6.10
CA ALA A 200 1.37 8.99 -7.45
C ALA A 200 0.91 7.85 -8.36
N GLY A 201 0.97 8.07 -9.67
CA GLY A 201 0.76 7.06 -10.69
C GLY A 201 1.42 7.47 -12.01
N ILE A 202 1.57 6.51 -12.93
CA ILE A 202 2.27 6.68 -14.20
C ILE A 202 1.44 6.06 -15.33
N ASP A 203 1.46 6.71 -16.50
CA ASP A 203 0.81 6.20 -17.71
C ASP A 203 1.75 5.35 -18.58
N SER A 204 1.22 4.75 -19.65
CA SER A 204 2.01 3.92 -20.58
C SER A 204 3.06 4.69 -21.37
N GLN A 205 2.96 6.01 -21.40
CA GLN A 205 3.91 6.90 -22.08
C GLN A 205 5.04 7.36 -21.16
N GLY A 206 4.98 7.02 -19.85
CA GLY A 206 5.95 7.46 -18.85
C GLY A 206 5.66 8.84 -18.26
N ASN A 207 4.47 9.41 -18.50
CA ASN A 207 4.06 10.61 -17.78
C ASN A 207 3.55 10.22 -16.42
N ALA A 208 3.98 10.88 -15.35
CA ALA A 208 3.54 10.62 -14.00
C ALA A 208 2.72 11.77 -13.44
N LEU A 209 1.70 11.43 -12.67
CA LEU A 209 0.93 12.36 -11.85
C LEU A 209 1.30 12.14 -10.39
N VAL A 210 1.39 13.20 -9.62
CA VAL A 210 1.52 13.17 -8.18
C VAL A 210 0.63 14.22 -7.55
N ALA A 211 -0.05 13.86 -6.45
CA ALA A 211 -0.88 14.76 -5.67
C ALA A 211 -0.56 14.62 -4.19
N TRP A 212 -0.62 15.72 -3.45
CA TRP A 212 -0.29 15.78 -2.02
C TRP A 212 -1.16 16.76 -1.27
N THR A 213 -1.11 16.67 0.06
CA THR A 213 -1.75 17.65 0.93
C THR A 213 -0.83 18.85 1.14
N GLN A 214 -1.27 20.03 0.73
CA GLN A 214 -0.56 21.30 0.80
C GLN A 214 -1.18 22.21 1.88
N SER A 215 -0.38 22.72 2.79
CA SER A 215 -0.79 23.76 3.73
C SER A 215 -1.01 25.09 3.00
N ILE A 216 -2.17 25.69 3.19
CA ILE A 216 -2.47 27.05 2.71
C ILE A 216 -2.43 28.03 3.88
N SER A 217 -2.87 27.59 5.05
CA SER A 217 -2.77 28.29 6.33
C SER A 217 -2.66 27.28 7.47
N LEU A 218 -2.59 27.75 8.71
CA LEU A 218 -2.56 26.88 9.89
C LEU A 218 -3.79 25.98 10.03
N LEU A 219 -4.92 26.35 9.42
CA LEU A 219 -6.21 25.67 9.57
C LEU A 219 -6.83 25.26 8.23
N ASP A 220 -6.14 25.48 7.10
CA ASP A 220 -6.66 25.13 5.77
C ASP A 220 -5.61 24.40 4.95
N THR A 221 -5.96 23.21 4.48
CA THR A 221 -5.16 22.43 3.56
C THR A 221 -5.89 22.22 2.23
N ARG A 222 -5.14 22.07 1.15
CA ARG A 222 -5.67 21.80 -0.19
C ARG A 222 -4.92 20.63 -0.82
N ILE A 223 -5.52 20.03 -1.82
CA ILE A 223 -4.82 19.06 -2.65
C ILE A 223 -4.06 19.80 -3.74
N ALA A 224 -2.75 19.69 -3.69
CA ALA A 224 -1.84 20.16 -4.72
C ALA A 224 -1.44 18.98 -5.64
N TRP A 225 -1.05 19.28 -6.86
CA TRP A 225 -0.60 18.29 -7.83
C TRP A 225 0.38 18.85 -8.84
N THR A 226 1.15 17.97 -9.45
CA THR A 226 1.96 18.27 -10.63
C THR A 226 2.06 17.05 -11.54
N ARG A 227 2.50 17.25 -12.76
CA ARG A 227 2.70 16.20 -13.77
C ARG A 227 4.14 16.22 -14.28
N TYR A 228 4.74 15.05 -14.33
CA TYR A 228 5.95 14.79 -15.08
C TYR A 228 5.60 14.37 -16.50
N THR A 229 6.28 14.92 -17.50
CA THR A 229 6.13 14.52 -18.89
C THR A 229 7.37 13.76 -19.36
N GLN A 230 7.20 12.87 -20.34
CA GLN A 230 8.31 12.13 -20.95
C GLN A 230 9.39 13.06 -21.54
N ALA A 231 9.08 14.33 -21.81
CA ALA A 231 10.07 15.34 -22.19
C ALA A 231 11.04 15.71 -21.05
N GLY A 232 10.90 15.10 -19.87
CA GLY A 232 11.79 15.28 -18.74
C GLY A 232 11.48 16.50 -17.88
N GLN A 233 10.26 17.02 -17.92
CA GLN A 233 9.87 18.26 -17.22
C GLN A 233 8.67 18.04 -16.32
N TRP A 234 8.72 18.68 -15.14
CA TRP A 234 7.59 18.84 -14.24
C TRP A 234 6.77 20.07 -14.62
N SER A 235 5.44 19.95 -14.61
CA SER A 235 4.57 21.12 -14.74
C SER A 235 4.67 21.99 -13.48
N PRO A 236 4.31 23.28 -13.56
CA PRO A 236 4.11 24.07 -12.34
C PRO A 236 3.08 23.40 -11.42
N THR A 237 3.33 23.45 -10.11
CA THR A 237 2.39 22.99 -9.09
C THR A 237 1.07 23.77 -9.18
N ALA A 238 -0.05 23.05 -9.12
CA ALA A 238 -1.38 23.63 -9.14
C ALA A 238 -2.24 23.01 -8.02
N LEU A 239 -3.28 23.72 -7.60
CA LEU A 239 -4.27 23.23 -6.63
C LEU A 239 -5.49 22.66 -7.35
N ILE A 240 -6.06 21.58 -6.81
CA ILE A 240 -7.40 21.11 -7.22
C ILE A 240 -8.42 22.21 -6.87
N GLN A 241 -9.17 22.67 -7.87
CA GLN A 241 -10.21 23.68 -7.68
C GLN A 241 -11.49 23.03 -7.16
N MET A 242 -11.83 23.33 -5.91
CA MET A 242 -13.03 22.82 -5.28
C MET A 242 -14.24 23.70 -5.64
N PRO A 243 -15.41 23.11 -5.95
CA PRO A 243 -16.64 23.89 -6.09
C PRO A 243 -17.06 24.50 -4.75
N VAL A 244 -17.77 25.63 -4.81
CA VAL A 244 -18.36 26.23 -3.61
C VAL A 244 -19.41 25.29 -3.04
N GLN A 245 -19.23 24.92 -1.78
CA GLN A 245 -20.16 24.03 -1.09
C GLN A 245 -21.29 24.84 -0.46
N THR A 246 -22.51 24.38 -0.67
CA THR A 246 -23.71 25.00 -0.09
C THR A 246 -24.69 23.90 0.36
N GLY A 247 -25.49 24.20 1.39
CA GLY A 247 -26.54 23.31 1.87
C GLY A 247 -26.17 22.42 3.04
N PRO A 248 -27.07 21.53 3.49
CA PRO A 248 -26.85 20.62 4.58
C PRO A 248 -25.70 19.65 4.27
N GLY A 249 -24.77 19.49 5.19
CA GLY A 249 -23.58 18.63 5.01
C GLY A 249 -22.42 19.29 4.26
N ALA A 250 -22.53 20.60 3.91
CA ALA A 250 -21.38 21.35 3.41
C ALA A 250 -20.27 21.42 4.47
N VAL A 251 -19.07 21.04 4.09
CA VAL A 251 -17.88 21.19 4.91
C VAL A 251 -17.33 22.59 4.66
N THR A 252 -17.67 23.53 5.54
CA THR A 252 -17.33 24.96 5.41
C THR A 252 -16.47 25.43 6.58
N GLY A 253 -15.80 26.57 6.42
CA GLY A 253 -14.85 27.12 7.39
C GLY A 253 -13.44 26.60 7.13
N ASP A 254 -12.64 26.53 8.16
CA ASP A 254 -11.30 25.95 8.10
C ASP A 254 -11.40 24.45 7.79
N THR A 255 -10.79 24.01 6.71
CA THR A 255 -10.96 22.64 6.20
C THR A 255 -9.63 21.93 5.99
N ASP A 256 -9.57 20.70 6.46
CA ASP A 256 -8.47 19.77 6.16
C ASP A 256 -8.84 18.87 4.98
N ASN A 257 -8.05 18.93 3.93
CA ASN A 257 -8.09 18.02 2.79
C ASN A 257 -6.93 17.03 2.92
N VAL A 258 -7.23 15.79 3.27
CA VAL A 258 -6.21 14.82 3.69
C VAL A 258 -6.34 13.50 2.96
N ARG A 259 -5.22 12.75 2.95
CA ARG A 259 -5.12 11.40 2.42
C ARG A 259 -5.60 11.27 0.98
N PRO A 260 -4.97 12.01 0.04
CA PRO A 260 -5.26 11.79 -1.37
C PRO A 260 -4.84 10.37 -1.78
N MET A 261 -5.70 9.72 -2.56
CA MET A 261 -5.46 8.40 -3.16
C MET A 261 -5.79 8.49 -4.63
N MET A 262 -4.87 8.05 -5.49
CA MET A 262 -4.97 8.18 -6.94
C MET A 262 -4.77 6.84 -7.64
N SER A 263 -5.55 6.63 -8.70
CA SER A 263 -5.32 5.57 -9.68
C SER A 263 -5.14 6.21 -11.05
N VAL A 264 -4.06 5.84 -11.74
CA VAL A 264 -3.72 6.32 -13.10
C VAL A 264 -3.78 5.14 -14.05
N LEU A 265 -4.55 5.28 -15.12
CA LEU A 265 -4.66 4.29 -16.18
C LEU A 265 -3.49 4.39 -17.17
N SER A 266 -3.26 3.32 -17.93
CA SER A 266 -2.29 3.30 -19.04
C SER A 266 -2.53 4.40 -20.08
N SER A 267 -3.78 4.86 -20.24
CA SER A 267 -4.15 5.99 -21.10
C SER A 267 -3.75 7.37 -20.58
N GLY A 268 -3.30 7.48 -19.34
CA GLY A 268 -3.02 8.73 -18.64
C GLY A 268 -4.24 9.37 -17.98
N ARG A 269 -5.45 8.81 -18.14
CA ARG A 269 -6.62 9.21 -17.36
C ARG A 269 -6.43 8.77 -15.91
N ALA A 270 -6.97 9.54 -14.97
CA ALA A 270 -6.85 9.20 -13.55
C ALA A 270 -8.09 9.57 -12.75
N VAL A 271 -8.24 8.93 -11.62
CA VAL A 271 -9.16 9.34 -10.55
C VAL A 271 -8.34 9.64 -9.31
N LEU A 272 -8.68 10.73 -8.64
CA LEU A 272 -8.18 11.11 -7.34
C LEU A 272 -9.35 11.15 -6.36
N ALA A 273 -9.18 10.56 -5.18
CA ALA A 273 -10.12 10.66 -4.08
C ALA A 273 -9.41 11.18 -2.83
N TRP A 274 -10.10 11.98 -2.02
CA TRP A 274 -9.60 12.47 -0.74
C TRP A 274 -10.72 12.70 0.26
N ARG A 275 -10.36 12.79 1.52
CA ARG A 275 -11.29 13.19 2.58
C ARG A 275 -11.11 14.68 2.87
N GLN A 276 -12.22 15.39 3.01
CA GLN A 276 -12.30 16.73 3.56
C GLN A 276 -13.01 16.71 4.90
N THR A 277 -12.52 17.45 5.89
CA THR A 277 -13.15 17.56 7.21
C THR A 277 -12.97 18.96 7.78
N ASN A 278 -13.92 19.40 8.61
CA ASN A 278 -13.85 20.63 9.43
C ASN A 278 -14.06 20.33 10.92
N HIS A 279 -13.64 19.16 11.41
CA HIS A 279 -13.80 18.66 12.77
C HIS A 279 -15.23 18.28 13.18
N THR A 280 -16.25 18.73 12.47
CA THR A 280 -17.66 18.39 12.76
C THR A 280 -18.29 17.54 11.66
N HIS A 281 -17.89 17.74 10.43
CA HIS A 281 -18.39 17.03 9.27
C HIS A 281 -17.22 16.52 8.43
N SER A 282 -17.45 15.43 7.72
CA SER A 282 -16.49 14.90 6.76
C SER A 282 -17.18 14.53 5.46
N ALA A 283 -16.45 14.68 4.37
CA ALA A 283 -16.91 14.35 3.03
C ALA A 283 -15.79 13.63 2.27
N LEU A 284 -16.19 12.75 1.34
CA LEU A 284 -15.28 12.22 0.33
C LEU A 284 -15.49 12.96 -0.97
N TRP A 285 -14.39 13.37 -1.53
CA TRP A 285 -14.32 14.05 -2.81
C TRP A 285 -13.60 13.18 -3.82
N THR A 286 -14.00 13.31 -5.07
CA THR A 286 -13.32 12.73 -6.22
C THR A 286 -13.11 13.78 -7.28
N ALA A 287 -12.03 13.61 -8.05
CA ALA A 287 -11.79 14.37 -9.28
C ALA A 287 -11.27 13.39 -10.36
N THR A 288 -11.61 13.65 -11.62
CA THR A 288 -11.08 12.89 -12.75
C THR A 288 -10.08 13.74 -13.52
N TYR A 289 -9.04 13.09 -14.01
CA TYR A 289 -8.00 13.72 -14.82
C TYR A 289 -8.05 13.18 -16.25
N ASP A 290 -7.97 14.08 -17.19
CA ASP A 290 -7.78 13.80 -18.61
C ASP A 290 -6.49 14.46 -19.09
N PRO A 291 -5.60 13.77 -19.84
CA PRO A 291 -4.33 14.32 -20.28
C PRO A 291 -4.43 15.62 -21.08
N THR A 292 -5.59 15.85 -21.76
CA THR A 292 -5.84 17.03 -22.58
C THR A 292 -6.47 18.18 -21.79
N ASN A 293 -7.42 17.84 -20.90
CA ASN A 293 -8.26 18.81 -20.22
C ASN A 293 -7.83 19.11 -18.77
N GLY A 294 -6.93 18.28 -18.22
CA GLY A 294 -6.52 18.37 -16.81
C GLY A 294 -7.57 17.78 -15.86
N TRP A 295 -7.61 18.27 -14.62
CA TRP A 295 -8.58 17.85 -13.61
C TRP A 295 -9.95 18.45 -13.88
N THR A 296 -10.95 17.57 -13.94
CA THR A 296 -12.37 17.90 -14.13
C THR A 296 -13.22 17.12 -13.14
N ASP A 297 -14.53 17.31 -13.18
CA ASP A 297 -15.53 16.54 -12.42
C ASP A 297 -15.19 16.42 -10.94
N VAL A 298 -14.82 17.56 -10.32
CA VAL A 298 -14.61 17.62 -8.87
C VAL A 298 -15.95 17.51 -8.18
N ASN A 299 -16.25 16.33 -7.62
CA ASN A 299 -17.53 15.99 -7.05
C ASN A 299 -17.41 15.52 -5.61
N GLN A 300 -18.36 15.93 -4.78
CA GLN A 300 -18.58 15.35 -3.47
C GLN A 300 -19.32 14.01 -3.65
N ALA A 301 -18.59 12.90 -3.55
CA ALA A 301 -19.16 11.57 -3.72
C ALA A 301 -19.99 11.16 -2.49
N VAL A 302 -19.47 11.45 -1.30
CA VAL A 302 -20.12 11.10 -0.02
C VAL A 302 -20.04 12.30 0.91
N SER A 303 -21.13 12.55 1.65
CA SER A 303 -21.13 13.52 2.76
C SER A 303 -21.69 12.90 4.01
N ASN A 304 -21.10 13.24 5.15
CA ASN A 304 -21.61 12.90 6.45
C ASN A 304 -22.29 14.12 7.09
N THR A 305 -23.57 13.98 7.37
CA THR A 305 -24.38 15.00 8.07
C THR A 305 -24.58 14.67 9.55
N SER A 306 -24.09 13.51 10.00
CA SER A 306 -24.23 13.03 11.38
C SER A 306 -22.95 13.23 12.16
N LEU A 307 -23.04 13.80 13.34
CA LEU A 307 -21.91 13.88 14.30
C LEU A 307 -21.50 12.50 14.86
N PHE A 308 -22.32 11.48 14.62
CA PHE A 308 -22.09 10.11 15.11
C PHE A 308 -21.52 9.18 14.03
N THR A 309 -21.29 9.68 12.83
CA THR A 309 -20.69 8.94 11.74
C THR A 309 -19.35 9.57 11.35
N THR A 310 -18.30 8.81 11.30
CA THR A 310 -17.00 9.25 10.80
C THR A 310 -16.64 8.49 9.53
N ILE A 311 -16.30 9.23 8.49
CA ILE A 311 -15.79 8.68 7.22
C ILE A 311 -14.28 8.69 7.29
N ILE A 312 -13.66 7.56 6.95
CA ILE A 312 -12.21 7.39 7.02
C ILE A 312 -11.68 7.05 5.63
N SER A 313 -10.50 7.55 5.36
CA SER A 313 -9.60 7.27 4.23
C SER A 313 -10.24 6.57 3.03
N PRO A 314 -10.51 7.28 1.94
CA PRO A 314 -11.00 6.66 0.71
C PRO A 314 -9.87 5.93 -0.02
N ALA A 315 -10.25 4.93 -0.82
CA ALA A 315 -9.44 4.45 -1.93
C ALA A 315 -10.32 4.45 -3.19
N ALA A 316 -9.77 4.86 -4.32
CA ALA A 316 -10.49 4.93 -5.59
C ALA A 316 -9.69 4.28 -6.71
N GLY A 317 -10.40 3.61 -7.61
CA GLY A 317 -9.85 3.07 -8.86
C GLY A 317 -10.78 3.36 -10.01
N MET A 318 -10.22 3.41 -11.22
CA MET A 318 -10.96 3.69 -12.46
C MET A 318 -10.71 2.56 -13.45
N ASP A 319 -11.72 2.18 -14.24
CA ASP A 319 -11.57 1.28 -15.38
C ASP A 319 -11.35 2.05 -16.71
N ALA A 320 -11.03 1.32 -17.77
CA ALA A 320 -10.80 1.92 -19.09
C ALA A 320 -12.04 2.63 -19.68
N LYS A 321 -13.24 2.28 -19.21
CA LYS A 321 -14.50 2.93 -19.63
C LYS A 321 -14.77 4.23 -18.88
N GLY A 322 -14.04 4.47 -17.78
CA GLY A 322 -14.22 5.63 -16.90
C GLY A 322 -15.22 5.39 -15.77
N ASN A 323 -15.58 4.14 -15.50
CA ASN A 323 -16.30 3.81 -14.28
C ASN A 323 -15.32 3.89 -13.11
N ILE A 324 -15.81 4.39 -11.95
CA ILE A 324 -14.99 4.55 -10.75
C ILE A 324 -15.56 3.67 -9.66
N THR A 325 -14.69 2.93 -8.99
CA THR A 325 -14.99 2.26 -7.72
C THR A 325 -14.35 3.08 -6.60
N LEU A 326 -15.18 3.53 -5.65
CA LEU A 326 -14.75 4.24 -4.44
C LEU A 326 -15.08 3.36 -3.24
N VAL A 327 -14.12 3.16 -2.34
CA VAL A 327 -14.30 2.44 -1.08
C VAL A 327 -13.80 3.28 0.08
N TRP A 328 -14.39 3.11 1.27
CA TRP A 328 -13.99 3.80 2.49
C TRP A 328 -14.37 3.03 3.74
N GLY A 329 -13.72 3.32 4.84
CA GLY A 329 -14.14 2.90 6.16
C GLY A 329 -15.18 3.87 6.74
N GLN A 330 -16.27 3.37 7.30
CA GLN A 330 -17.26 4.14 8.01
C GLN A 330 -17.36 3.67 9.46
N LEU A 331 -17.32 4.60 10.38
CA LEU A 331 -17.52 4.38 11.82
C LEU A 331 -18.81 5.05 12.23
N ASP A 332 -19.73 4.28 12.75
CA ASP A 332 -20.98 4.73 13.32
C ASP A 332 -21.02 4.49 14.83
N VAL A 333 -21.64 5.43 15.55
CA VAL A 333 -21.94 5.27 16.99
C VAL A 333 -23.40 4.94 17.14
N THR A 334 -23.73 3.66 17.34
CA THR A 334 -25.11 3.16 17.45
C THR A 334 -25.33 2.55 18.84
N GLY A 335 -26.30 3.07 19.58
CA GLY A 335 -26.65 2.53 20.91
C GLY A 335 -25.51 2.56 21.95
N GLY A 336 -24.50 3.43 21.75
CA GLY A 336 -23.32 3.52 22.61
C GLY A 336 -22.21 2.53 22.24
N HIS A 337 -22.33 1.82 21.13
CA HIS A 337 -21.32 0.94 20.56
C HIS A 337 -20.74 1.56 19.28
N LEU A 338 -19.48 1.23 19.00
CA LEU A 338 -18.82 1.58 17.75
C LEU A 338 -19.05 0.46 16.73
N GLU A 339 -19.63 0.82 15.61
CA GLU A 339 -19.83 -0.08 14.47
C GLU A 339 -18.97 0.36 13.32
N THR A 340 -18.19 -0.55 12.74
CA THR A 340 -17.36 -0.29 11.58
C THR A 340 -17.88 -1.02 10.36
N THR A 341 -17.86 -0.33 9.21
CA THR A 341 -18.33 -0.87 7.94
C THR A 341 -17.39 -0.46 6.84
N THR A 342 -16.98 -1.40 6.00
CA THR A 342 -16.31 -1.08 4.73
C THR A 342 -17.40 -0.84 3.69
N MET A 343 -17.48 0.40 3.21
CA MET A 343 -18.47 0.87 2.26
C MET A 343 -17.88 0.97 0.86
N ALA A 344 -18.72 0.78 -0.15
CA ALA A 344 -18.37 1.02 -1.55
C ALA A 344 -19.44 1.82 -2.27
N GLN A 345 -19.01 2.57 -3.28
CA GLN A 345 -19.87 3.28 -4.20
C GLN A 345 -19.24 3.27 -5.60
N CYS A 346 -20.07 3.07 -6.62
CA CYS A 346 -19.61 3.07 -8.01
C CYS A 346 -20.14 4.30 -8.74
N PHE A 347 -19.29 4.91 -9.56
CA PHE A 347 -19.70 5.84 -10.61
C PHE A 347 -19.71 5.09 -11.93
N VAL A 348 -20.84 5.15 -12.63
CA VAL A 348 -20.99 4.56 -13.98
C VAL A 348 -20.95 5.68 -15.00
N ALA A 349 -20.00 5.62 -15.92
CA ALA A 349 -19.84 6.61 -16.97
C ALA A 349 -21.14 6.79 -17.77
N GLY A 350 -21.58 8.04 -17.92
CA GLY A 350 -22.85 8.38 -18.56
C GLY A 350 -24.12 8.21 -17.70
N THR A 351 -24.03 7.58 -16.54
CA THR A 351 -25.16 7.39 -15.61
C THR A 351 -24.98 8.17 -14.31
N GLY A 352 -23.74 8.25 -13.80
CA GLY A 352 -23.39 8.93 -12.56
C GLY A 352 -23.21 7.99 -11.37
N TRP A 353 -23.13 8.58 -10.16
CA TRP A 353 -22.94 7.85 -8.93
C TRP A 353 -24.15 6.97 -8.58
N GLN A 354 -23.88 5.70 -8.32
CA GLN A 354 -24.86 4.75 -7.83
C GLN A 354 -24.99 4.87 -6.30
N PRO A 355 -26.06 4.33 -5.68
CA PRO A 355 -26.16 4.31 -4.22
C PRO A 355 -24.98 3.58 -3.56
N ALA A 356 -24.51 4.13 -2.45
CA ALA A 356 -23.49 3.47 -1.64
C ALA A 356 -24.05 2.22 -0.96
N ALA A 357 -23.24 1.18 -0.86
CA ALA A 357 -23.60 -0.08 -0.21
C ALA A 357 -22.41 -0.63 0.59
N PRO A 358 -22.66 -1.40 1.67
CA PRO A 358 -21.60 -2.09 2.39
C PRO A 358 -21.00 -3.21 1.51
N VAL A 359 -19.67 -3.33 1.56
CA VAL A 359 -18.95 -4.48 0.97
C VAL A 359 -19.15 -5.72 1.85
N ALA A 360 -19.24 -5.51 3.17
CA ALA A 360 -19.46 -6.53 4.17
C ALA A 360 -20.40 -6.02 5.26
N PRO A 361 -21.06 -6.93 6.02
CA PRO A 361 -21.86 -6.53 7.18
C PRO A 361 -21.06 -5.68 8.16
N ALA A 362 -21.74 -4.75 8.83
CA ALA A 362 -21.15 -3.97 9.92
C ALA A 362 -20.72 -4.89 11.05
N ILE A 363 -19.62 -4.54 11.69
CA ILE A 363 -19.09 -5.24 12.87
C ILE A 363 -19.05 -4.30 14.06
N THR A 364 -19.38 -4.85 15.24
CA THR A 364 -19.23 -4.11 16.49
C THR A 364 -17.80 -4.23 16.99
N GLU A 365 -17.10 -3.12 17.04
CA GLU A 365 -15.69 -3.06 17.44
C GLU A 365 -15.53 -2.65 18.90
N PRO A 366 -14.83 -3.46 19.71
CA PRO A 366 -14.57 -3.08 21.10
C PRO A 366 -13.59 -1.91 21.22
N THR A 367 -12.77 -1.67 20.21
CA THR A 367 -11.67 -0.70 20.24
C THR A 367 -11.86 0.50 19.32
N GLY A 368 -12.88 0.52 18.46
CA GLY A 368 -13.12 1.59 17.49
C GLY A 368 -12.04 1.72 16.41
N PHE A 369 -11.25 0.68 16.18
CA PHE A 369 -10.21 0.68 15.20
C PHE A 369 -10.79 0.41 13.80
N ILE A 370 -10.68 1.38 12.89
CA ILE A 370 -11.03 1.22 11.49
C ILE A 370 -9.76 1.20 10.66
N ALA A 371 -9.53 0.08 9.97
CA ALA A 371 -8.47 0.03 8.99
C ALA A 371 -8.85 0.82 7.73
N THR A 372 -7.86 1.46 7.15
CA THR A 372 -7.97 2.05 5.82
C THR A 372 -8.11 0.92 4.80
N PRO A 373 -9.18 0.86 4.01
CA PRO A 373 -9.29 -0.14 2.95
C PRO A 373 -8.28 0.15 1.85
N MET A 374 -7.69 -0.91 1.32
CA MET A 374 -6.88 -0.89 0.11
C MET A 374 -7.74 -1.33 -1.07
N LEU A 375 -7.58 -0.68 -2.20
CA LEU A 375 -8.33 -0.98 -3.43
C LEU A 375 -7.38 -1.05 -4.61
N THR A 376 -7.61 -2.01 -5.48
CA THR A 376 -7.05 -2.03 -6.83
C THR A 376 -8.16 -2.33 -7.84
N VAL A 377 -8.09 -1.73 -9.02
CA VAL A 377 -9.06 -1.90 -10.12
C VAL A 377 -8.27 -2.09 -11.41
N ASN A 378 -8.62 -3.08 -12.20
CA ASN A 378 -8.02 -3.26 -13.51
C ASN A 378 -8.81 -2.55 -14.62
N ASP A 379 -8.25 -2.48 -15.83
CA ASP A 379 -8.87 -1.82 -16.99
C ASP A 379 -10.23 -2.41 -17.37
N ASN A 380 -10.52 -3.65 -16.98
CA ASN A 380 -11.79 -4.34 -17.26
C ASN A 380 -12.88 -4.01 -16.21
N GLY A 381 -12.55 -3.30 -15.15
CA GLY A 381 -13.48 -2.91 -14.08
C GLY A 381 -13.62 -3.96 -12.97
N ILE A 382 -12.79 -5.00 -12.96
CA ILE A 382 -12.70 -5.91 -11.82
C ILE A 382 -11.94 -5.19 -10.72
N ALA A 383 -12.56 -5.12 -9.52
CA ALA A 383 -11.98 -4.47 -8.36
C ALA A 383 -11.70 -5.49 -7.26
N ALA A 384 -10.63 -5.28 -6.51
CA ALA A 384 -10.35 -6.02 -5.28
C ALA A 384 -10.16 -5.03 -4.13
N VAL A 385 -10.85 -5.28 -3.03
CA VAL A 385 -10.72 -4.52 -1.79
C VAL A 385 -10.21 -5.42 -0.69
N MET A 386 -9.36 -4.86 0.17
CA MET A 386 -8.81 -5.53 1.34
C MET A 386 -8.77 -4.55 2.51
N TRP A 387 -9.06 -5.04 3.72
CA TRP A 387 -8.99 -4.25 4.97
C TRP A 387 -8.68 -5.15 6.16
N ALA A 388 -8.21 -4.56 7.26
CA ALA A 388 -8.00 -5.27 8.51
C ALA A 388 -9.16 -4.97 9.48
N GLU A 389 -9.91 -6.01 9.87
CA GLU A 389 -10.94 -5.96 10.89
C GLU A 389 -10.31 -5.99 12.27
N GLY A 390 -10.67 -5.04 13.13
CA GLY A 390 -10.11 -4.95 14.49
C GLY A 390 -8.58 -4.84 14.53
N GLY A 391 -7.95 -4.44 13.43
CA GLY A 391 -6.50 -4.35 13.31
C GLY A 391 -5.76 -5.69 13.20
N ALA A 392 -6.47 -6.82 13.24
CA ALA A 392 -5.84 -8.14 13.30
C ALA A 392 -6.26 -9.08 12.16
N VAL A 393 -7.54 -9.03 11.76
CA VAL A 393 -8.09 -9.97 10.78
C VAL A 393 -8.14 -9.34 9.40
N LEU A 394 -7.32 -9.84 8.49
CA LEU A 394 -7.31 -9.40 7.11
C LEU A 394 -8.47 -10.04 6.34
N GLN A 395 -9.28 -9.20 5.72
CA GLN A 395 -10.42 -9.59 4.89
C GLN A 395 -10.28 -9.01 3.50
N ALA A 396 -10.82 -9.71 2.50
CA ALA A 396 -10.84 -9.25 1.12
C ALA A 396 -12.13 -9.65 0.42
N SER A 397 -12.50 -8.87 -0.59
CA SER A 397 -13.56 -9.21 -1.55
C SER A 397 -13.13 -8.77 -2.95
N VAL A 398 -13.59 -9.49 -3.96
CA VAL A 398 -13.33 -9.19 -5.37
C VAL A 398 -14.67 -8.98 -6.06
N SER A 399 -14.82 -7.88 -6.80
CA SER A 399 -16.03 -7.62 -7.57
C SER A 399 -15.93 -8.20 -8.99
N ASP A 400 -17.07 -8.39 -9.62
CA ASP A 400 -17.14 -8.55 -11.07
C ASP A 400 -16.97 -7.17 -11.77
N ALA A 401 -16.90 -7.18 -13.10
CA ALA A 401 -16.82 -5.97 -13.93
C ALA A 401 -18.10 -5.09 -13.88
N GLY A 402 -19.17 -5.57 -13.29
CA GLY A 402 -20.41 -4.82 -13.04
C GLY A 402 -20.43 -4.12 -11.67
N GLY A 403 -19.40 -4.28 -10.87
CA GLY A 403 -19.29 -3.71 -9.53
C GLY A 403 -20.00 -4.51 -8.44
N ASN A 404 -20.43 -5.76 -8.73
CA ASN A 404 -21.04 -6.62 -7.72
C ASN A 404 -19.94 -7.31 -6.93
N TRP A 405 -19.90 -7.07 -5.62
CA TRP A 405 -18.93 -7.68 -4.72
C TRP A 405 -19.22 -9.17 -4.51
N GLY A 406 -18.18 -9.98 -4.65
CA GLY A 406 -18.22 -11.42 -4.37
C GLY A 406 -18.21 -11.72 -2.87
N PRO A 407 -18.16 -13.01 -2.52
CA PRO A 407 -18.12 -13.44 -1.12
C PRO A 407 -16.91 -12.85 -0.38
N LEU A 408 -17.16 -12.42 0.85
CA LEU A 408 -16.11 -11.99 1.77
C LEU A 408 -15.20 -13.18 2.11
N GLN A 409 -13.90 -13.00 1.92
CA GLN A 409 -12.88 -13.96 2.30
C GLN A 409 -12.07 -13.45 3.48
N ARG A 410 -12.01 -14.23 4.54
CA ARG A 410 -11.07 -14.05 5.62
C ARG A 410 -9.73 -14.67 5.23
N LEU A 411 -8.67 -13.87 5.20
CA LEU A 411 -7.33 -14.28 4.78
C LEU A 411 -6.46 -14.71 5.95
N THR A 412 -6.73 -14.19 7.15
CA THR A 412 -6.04 -14.58 8.39
C THR A 412 -7.02 -15.23 9.36
N GLU A 413 -6.56 -16.26 10.09
CA GLU A 413 -7.38 -16.96 11.08
C GLU A 413 -7.01 -16.62 12.54
N HIS A 414 -5.97 -15.80 12.74
CA HIS A 414 -5.44 -15.52 14.08
C HIS A 414 -6.27 -14.45 14.78
N LEU A 415 -6.99 -14.88 15.81
CA LEU A 415 -7.86 -14.01 16.65
C LEU A 415 -7.15 -13.47 17.90
N ASN A 416 -5.92 -13.88 18.18
CA ASN A 416 -5.25 -13.68 19.48
C ASN A 416 -4.25 -12.52 19.49
N GLY A 417 -4.60 -11.38 18.87
CA GLY A 417 -3.75 -10.17 18.88
C GLY A 417 -2.55 -10.21 17.94
N ALA A 418 -2.48 -11.20 17.07
CA ALA A 418 -1.53 -11.25 15.99
C ALA A 418 -2.03 -10.35 14.86
N ALA A 419 -1.30 -9.29 14.57
CA ALA A 419 -1.68 -8.33 13.55
C ALA A 419 -1.20 -8.78 12.16
N ALA A 420 -2.09 -8.70 11.17
CA ALA A 420 -1.68 -8.64 9.76
C ALA A 420 -1.20 -7.22 9.48
N GLN A 421 0.09 -7.07 9.19
CA GLN A 421 0.72 -5.76 9.00
C GLN A 421 1.23 -5.60 7.57
N TYR A 422 1.36 -4.36 7.14
CA TYR A 422 1.95 -3.97 5.85
C TYR A 422 1.37 -4.77 4.66
N PRO A 423 0.04 -4.82 4.51
CA PRO A 423 -0.55 -5.56 3.42
C PRO A 423 -0.23 -4.91 2.06
N SER A 424 -0.04 -5.74 1.05
CA SER A 424 0.17 -5.34 -0.34
C SER A 424 -0.84 -6.08 -1.22
N LEU A 425 -1.48 -5.37 -2.14
CA LEU A 425 -2.59 -5.84 -2.97
C LEU A 425 -2.34 -5.48 -4.42
N VAL A 426 -2.38 -6.47 -5.31
CA VAL A 426 -2.22 -6.27 -6.76
C VAL A 426 -3.26 -7.07 -7.54
N ILE A 427 -3.61 -6.59 -8.75
CA ILE A 427 -4.51 -7.26 -9.70
C ILE A 427 -3.88 -7.25 -11.09
N ASP A 428 -3.97 -8.39 -11.81
CA ASP A 428 -3.52 -8.45 -13.20
C ASP A 428 -4.65 -8.10 -14.19
N ALA A 429 -4.33 -8.06 -15.47
CA ALA A 429 -5.30 -7.74 -16.52
C ALA A 429 -6.44 -8.77 -16.64
N ALA A 430 -6.22 -10.01 -16.22
CA ALA A 430 -7.24 -11.07 -16.21
C ALA A 430 -8.17 -11.00 -14.98
N GLY A 431 -7.85 -10.17 -13.99
CA GLY A 431 -8.61 -10.05 -12.73
C GLY A 431 -8.14 -11.02 -11.66
N HIS A 432 -6.98 -11.67 -11.84
CA HIS A 432 -6.38 -12.43 -10.75
C HIS A 432 -5.79 -11.45 -9.71
N VAL A 433 -6.11 -11.69 -8.44
CA VAL A 433 -5.65 -10.86 -7.34
C VAL A 433 -4.59 -11.61 -6.55
N THR A 434 -3.54 -10.91 -6.14
CA THR A 434 -2.57 -11.43 -5.19
C THR A 434 -2.42 -10.46 -4.05
N VAL A 435 -2.44 -11.00 -2.84
CA VAL A 435 -2.20 -10.26 -1.60
C VAL A 435 -0.99 -10.85 -0.90
N ALA A 436 -0.22 -9.99 -0.25
CA ALA A 436 0.83 -10.39 0.68
C ALA A 436 0.75 -9.52 1.93
N TRP A 437 1.08 -10.09 3.09
CA TRP A 437 1.09 -9.38 4.37
C TRP A 437 2.15 -9.96 5.30
N GLN A 438 2.55 -9.17 6.26
CA GLN A 438 3.34 -9.66 7.38
C GLN A 438 2.39 -10.23 8.43
N ASP A 439 2.62 -11.45 8.86
CA ASP A 439 1.89 -12.11 9.94
C ASP A 439 2.80 -12.27 11.16
N THR A 440 2.40 -11.68 12.27
CA THR A 440 3.14 -11.75 13.55
C THR A 440 2.59 -12.82 14.50
N GLY A 441 1.54 -13.55 14.09
CA GLY A 441 0.86 -14.56 14.91
C GLY A 441 1.40 -15.97 14.77
N LEU A 442 2.35 -16.20 13.89
CA LEU A 442 2.96 -17.52 13.72
C LEU A 442 3.97 -17.81 14.83
N PRO A 443 4.04 -19.08 15.33
CA PRO A 443 5.01 -19.44 16.36
C PRO A 443 6.46 -19.19 15.89
N GLY A 444 7.16 -18.34 16.62
CA GLY A 444 8.63 -18.21 16.53
C GLY A 444 9.18 -17.01 15.76
N ALA A 445 8.45 -16.39 14.84
CA ALA A 445 8.87 -15.17 14.16
C ALA A 445 7.78 -14.62 13.25
N SER A 446 7.87 -13.35 12.88
CA SER A 446 7.04 -12.80 11.79
C SER A 446 7.31 -13.53 10.47
N ALA A 447 6.30 -13.66 9.65
CA ALA A 447 6.43 -14.27 8.33
C ALA A 447 5.70 -13.42 7.27
N VAL A 448 6.17 -13.45 6.04
CA VAL A 448 5.42 -12.93 4.90
C VAL A 448 4.54 -14.05 4.36
N ILE A 449 3.26 -13.80 4.35
CA ILE A 449 2.20 -14.69 3.87
C ILE A 449 1.67 -14.15 2.55
N ALA A 450 1.26 -15.04 1.66
CA ALA A 450 0.60 -14.66 0.42
C ALA A 450 -0.63 -15.55 0.16
N ALA A 451 -1.65 -14.96 -0.47
CA ALA A 451 -2.84 -15.66 -0.99
C ALA A 451 -3.19 -15.09 -2.36
N ARG A 452 -3.82 -15.92 -3.20
CA ARG A 452 -4.21 -15.55 -4.57
C ARG A 452 -5.68 -15.85 -4.80
N TYR A 453 -6.35 -14.93 -5.47
CA TYR A 453 -7.68 -15.14 -6.04
C TYR A 453 -7.55 -15.43 -7.53
N ARG A 454 -8.14 -16.53 -7.95
CA ARG A 454 -8.15 -16.96 -9.33
C ARG A 454 -9.39 -17.81 -9.60
N ASP A 455 -9.99 -17.65 -10.80
CA ASP A 455 -11.13 -18.46 -11.23
C ASP A 455 -12.31 -18.45 -10.23
N GLY A 456 -12.55 -17.31 -9.57
CA GLY A 456 -13.65 -17.13 -8.61
C GLY A 456 -13.36 -17.63 -7.18
N ALA A 457 -12.15 -18.07 -6.90
CA ALA A 457 -11.78 -18.62 -5.59
C ALA A 457 -10.44 -18.12 -5.06
N TRP A 458 -10.31 -17.99 -3.74
CA TRP A 458 -9.04 -17.76 -3.07
C TRP A 458 -8.30 -19.08 -2.82
N SER A 459 -7.01 -19.08 -3.06
CA SER A 459 -6.13 -20.15 -2.61
C SER A 459 -5.99 -20.13 -1.08
N ALA A 460 -5.59 -21.23 -0.49
CA ALA A 460 -5.12 -21.22 0.89
C ALA A 460 -3.92 -20.26 1.02
N SER A 461 -3.85 -19.60 2.17
CA SER A 461 -2.70 -18.74 2.50
C SER A 461 -1.45 -19.58 2.65
N THR A 462 -0.34 -19.13 2.05
CA THR A 462 0.94 -19.84 2.07
C THR A 462 2.04 -18.95 2.61
N VAL A 463 2.94 -19.53 3.40
CA VAL A 463 4.12 -18.81 3.88
C VAL A 463 5.05 -18.59 2.69
N ALA A 464 5.25 -17.33 2.31
CA ALA A 464 6.18 -16.93 1.25
C ALA A 464 7.61 -16.83 1.80
N ALA A 465 7.78 -16.31 3.02
CA ALA A 465 9.08 -16.22 3.70
C ALA A 465 8.93 -16.26 5.22
N GLN A 466 9.87 -16.90 5.89
CA GLN A 466 10.00 -16.93 7.36
C GLN A 466 10.95 -15.83 7.83
N SER A 467 10.78 -15.38 9.08
CA SER A 467 11.56 -14.29 9.67
C SER A 467 11.62 -13.06 8.76
N ALA A 468 10.45 -12.71 8.22
CA ALA A 468 10.28 -11.74 7.16
C ALA A 468 9.21 -10.71 7.53
N SER A 469 9.37 -9.50 7.01
CA SER A 469 8.52 -8.34 7.25
C SER A 469 8.43 -7.45 6.00
N TRP A 470 7.46 -6.54 6.01
CA TRP A 470 7.31 -5.45 5.04
C TRP A 470 7.27 -5.93 3.58
N PRO A 471 6.26 -6.75 3.21
CA PRO A 471 6.15 -7.22 1.83
C PRO A 471 5.72 -6.09 0.88
N ALA A 472 6.32 -6.07 -0.30
CA ALA A 472 5.89 -5.26 -1.43
C ALA A 472 5.67 -6.14 -2.66
N LEU A 473 4.51 -6.00 -3.31
CA LEU A 473 4.13 -6.73 -4.51
C LEU A 473 4.04 -5.82 -5.73
N ALA A 474 4.45 -6.34 -6.88
CA ALA A 474 4.11 -5.80 -8.18
C ALA A 474 3.65 -6.91 -9.12
N VAL A 475 2.76 -6.59 -10.05
CA VAL A 475 2.27 -7.50 -11.10
C VAL A 475 2.25 -6.77 -12.43
N ASN A 476 2.62 -7.46 -13.50
CA ASN A 476 2.43 -6.95 -14.86
C ASN A 476 1.14 -7.52 -15.49
N ALA A 477 0.80 -7.04 -16.69
CA ALA A 477 -0.41 -7.43 -17.39
C ALA A 477 -0.50 -8.95 -17.71
N THR A 478 0.63 -9.65 -17.78
CA THR A 478 0.68 -11.10 -18.01
C THR A 478 0.58 -11.93 -16.74
N GLY A 479 0.49 -11.29 -15.57
CA GLY A 479 0.43 -11.97 -14.27
C GLY A 479 1.79 -12.40 -13.73
N SER A 480 2.90 -11.97 -14.33
CA SER A 480 4.23 -12.12 -13.72
C SER A 480 4.35 -11.15 -12.57
N MET A 481 4.95 -11.59 -11.45
CA MET A 481 5.01 -10.80 -10.21
C MET A 481 6.41 -10.74 -9.66
N ALA A 482 6.66 -9.67 -8.93
CA ALA A 482 7.79 -9.52 -8.03
C ALA A 482 7.26 -9.33 -6.59
N LEU A 483 7.81 -10.09 -5.66
CA LEU A 483 7.56 -9.94 -4.22
C LEU A 483 8.91 -9.61 -3.57
N LEU A 484 8.96 -8.50 -2.85
CA LEU A 484 10.08 -8.09 -2.03
C LEU A 484 9.69 -8.14 -0.56
N TRP A 485 10.65 -8.40 0.31
CA TRP A 485 10.46 -8.36 1.77
C TRP A 485 11.79 -8.13 2.49
N GLN A 486 11.70 -7.65 3.70
CA GLN A 486 12.83 -7.54 4.60
C GLN A 486 13.01 -8.87 5.36
N SER A 487 14.25 -9.39 5.41
CA SER A 487 14.63 -10.51 6.24
C SER A 487 15.72 -10.10 7.23
N TYR A 488 15.65 -10.62 8.46
CA TYR A 488 16.71 -10.42 9.42
C TYR A 488 17.86 -11.41 9.20
N VAL A 489 19.06 -10.88 9.03
CA VAL A 489 20.32 -11.66 8.90
C VAL A 489 21.26 -11.26 10.03
N ALA A 490 21.62 -12.20 10.89
CA ALA A 490 22.34 -11.94 12.13
C ALA A 490 23.68 -11.18 11.95
N SER A 491 24.34 -11.35 10.81
CA SER A 491 25.66 -10.74 10.53
C SER A 491 25.60 -9.31 10.00
N ILE A 492 24.48 -8.90 9.38
CA ILE A 492 24.36 -7.62 8.68
C ILE A 492 23.09 -6.85 9.08
N GLY A 493 22.24 -7.39 9.96
CA GLY A 493 20.95 -6.80 10.30
C GLY A 493 19.85 -7.18 9.30
N SER A 494 19.02 -6.21 8.93
CA SER A 494 17.97 -6.43 7.94
C SER A 494 18.52 -6.43 6.52
N GLN A 495 18.02 -7.34 5.68
CA GLN A 495 18.38 -7.44 4.26
C GLN A 495 17.13 -7.56 3.41
N LEU A 496 17.10 -6.85 2.30
CA LEU A 496 16.01 -6.95 1.32
C LEU A 496 16.18 -8.21 0.46
N GLN A 497 15.13 -9.02 0.42
CA GLN A 497 15.02 -10.25 -0.37
C GLN A 497 13.94 -10.08 -1.44
N SER A 498 14.03 -10.88 -2.48
CA SER A 498 13.06 -10.90 -3.58
C SER A 498 12.77 -12.31 -4.06
N SER A 499 11.56 -12.51 -4.56
CA SER A 499 11.15 -13.70 -5.31
C SER A 499 10.27 -13.28 -6.48
N PHE A 500 10.37 -14.00 -7.57
CA PHE A 500 9.62 -13.72 -8.80
C PHE A 500 8.67 -14.86 -9.11
N TYR A 501 7.44 -14.52 -9.47
CA TYR A 501 6.44 -15.48 -9.89
C TYR A 501 6.28 -15.43 -11.42
N THR A 502 6.33 -16.61 -12.04
CA THR A 502 6.02 -16.76 -13.46
C THR A 502 4.71 -17.55 -13.59
N PRO A 503 3.67 -17.01 -14.23
CA PRO A 503 2.46 -17.76 -14.50
C PRO A 503 2.80 -18.95 -15.42
N GLY A 504 2.16 -20.11 -15.18
CA GLY A 504 2.21 -21.24 -16.11
C GLY A 504 1.50 -20.88 -17.42
N SER A 505 2.07 -21.31 -18.52
CA SER A 505 1.46 -21.23 -19.85
C SER A 505 0.26 -22.15 -19.98
#